data_30814538e844320ece46343320895d99
#
_entry.id   30814538e844320ece46343320895d99
#
_cell.length_a   1.000
_cell.length_b   1.000
_cell.length_c   1.000
_cell.angle_alpha   90.00
_cell.angle_beta   90.00
_cell.angle_gamma   90.00
#
_symmetry.space_group_name_H-M   'P 1'
#
loop_
_entity.id
_entity.type
_entity.pdbx_description
1 polymer ?
#
loop_
_entity_poly.entity_id
_entity_poly.type
_entity_poly.pdbx_seq_one_letter_code
_entity_poly.pdbx_strand_id
1 'polypeptide(L)'
;MYFIDFLRILARPNLLTYMLMFTNTKLLCLTIVCVLSLSACSKDSVVPENNDISKNLELSNNFTYSTMEMEILDAVNDHRKSIGLTVLQKLDDITIEAADHTKYMVNLNVVNHDNFNIRYQNLVQEIGARAVSENVGFGYRTAEAVVEAWIKSEGHRENIEGSYTHFGISVEQDQNGKNYFTNIFARR
;
A
#
# COMPACT_ATOMS: atom_id res chain seq x y z
N MET A 1 29.66 13.26 44.77
CA MET A 1 30.66 13.84 43.86
C MET A 1 29.93 14.23 42.58
N TYR A 2 29.23 15.37 42.63
CA TYR A 2 28.39 15.95 41.59
C TYR A 2 29.15 17.13 41.02
N PHE A 3 29.54 17.05 39.75
CA PHE A 3 29.98 18.20 38.95
C PHE A 3 30.23 17.67 37.53
N ILE A 4 29.30 17.75 36.64
CA ILE A 4 29.44 17.87 35.16
C ILE A 4 28.01 17.71 34.54
N ASP A 5 27.19 18.72 34.68
CA ASP A 5 25.97 18.86 33.87
C ASP A 5 25.47 20.30 33.79
N PHE A 6 26.41 21.24 33.55
CA PHE A 6 26.05 22.68 33.47
C PHE A 6 26.50 23.37 32.17
N LEU A 7 26.77 22.66 31.09
CA LEU A 7 27.25 23.33 29.86
C LEU A 7 26.59 22.79 28.57
N ARG A 8 25.23 22.57 28.56
CA ARG A 8 24.49 22.22 27.36
C ARG A 8 23.23 23.05 27.10
N ILE A 9 23.18 24.26 27.66
CA ILE A 9 22.06 25.20 27.38
C ILE A 9 22.68 26.49 26.88
N LEU A 10 23.08 26.55 25.61
CA LEU A 10 23.31 27.80 24.83
C LEU A 10 23.70 27.45 23.42
N ALA A 11 22.76 27.10 22.57
CA ALA A 11 22.78 27.34 21.10
C ALA A 11 21.45 26.92 20.46
N ARG A 12 20.38 27.64 20.76
CA ARG A 12 19.22 27.65 19.85
C ARG A 12 19.38 28.90 18.99
N PRO A 13 19.47 28.79 17.64
CA PRO A 13 19.46 29.95 16.80
C PRO A 13 18.08 30.62 16.88
N ASN A 14 18.09 31.94 17.10
CA ASN A 14 16.91 32.77 17.23
C ASN A 14 16.04 32.70 15.94
N LEU A 15 14.73 32.62 16.15
CA LEU A 15 13.68 32.63 15.10
C LEU A 15 13.83 33.81 14.11
N LEU A 16 14.53 34.87 14.51
CA LEU A 16 14.81 36.07 13.70
C LEU A 16 15.83 35.80 12.57
N THR A 17 16.74 34.83 12.76
CA THR A 17 17.75 34.46 11.75
C THR A 17 17.15 33.64 10.62
N TYR A 18 16.09 32.87 10.89
CA TYR A 18 15.36 32.11 9.87
C TYR A 18 14.49 33.01 8.96
N MET A 19 13.94 34.09 9.50
CA MET A 19 13.11 35.01 8.71
C MET A 19 13.93 35.85 7.71
N LEU A 20 15.20 36.13 7.96
CA LEU A 20 16.06 36.92 7.07
C LEU A 20 16.60 36.14 5.87
N MET A 21 16.60 34.77 5.93
CA MET A 21 17.05 33.97 4.79
C MET A 21 15.94 33.71 3.75
N PHE A 22 14.66 33.86 4.10
CA PHE A 22 13.55 33.62 3.17
C PHE A 22 13.17 34.87 2.32
N THR A 23 13.67 36.08 2.66
CA THR A 23 13.35 37.30 1.91
C THR A 23 14.27 37.55 0.70
N ASN A 24 15.47 36.94 0.69
CA ASN A 24 16.42 37.17 -0.40
C ASN A 24 16.27 36.22 -1.58
N THR A 25 15.58 35.09 -1.43
CA THR A 25 15.36 34.14 -2.53
C THR A 25 14.16 34.48 -3.42
N LYS A 26 13.21 35.30 -2.93
CA LYS A 26 12.04 35.72 -3.74
C LYS A 26 12.34 36.91 -4.68
N LEU A 27 13.39 37.69 -4.42
CA LEU A 27 13.74 38.85 -5.25
C LEU A 27 14.62 38.47 -6.45
N LEU A 28 15.28 37.30 -6.44
CA LEU A 28 16.14 36.82 -7.53
C LEU A 28 15.38 36.13 -8.65
N CYS A 29 14.18 35.62 -8.39
CA CYS A 29 13.37 34.94 -9.41
C CYS A 29 12.52 35.85 -10.28
N LEU A 30 12.40 37.15 -9.95
CA LEU A 30 11.51 38.05 -10.69
C LEU A 30 12.22 38.77 -11.85
N THR A 31 13.54 38.66 -11.98
CA THR A 31 14.31 39.37 -13.05
C THR A 31 14.71 38.50 -14.24
N ILE A 32 14.40 37.19 -14.23
CA ILE A 32 14.79 36.25 -15.31
C ILE A 32 13.63 35.92 -16.27
N VAL A 33 12.39 36.35 -15.97
CA VAL A 33 11.20 36.00 -16.80
C VAL A 33 10.92 36.93 -17.98
N CYS A 34 11.69 38.03 -18.16
CA CYS A 34 11.34 39.08 -19.16
C CYS A 34 12.13 39.05 -20.47
N VAL A 35 12.94 38.07 -20.83
CA VAL A 35 13.78 38.13 -22.05
C VAL A 35 13.55 37.03 -23.09
N LEU A 36 12.58 36.12 -22.94
CA LEU A 36 12.34 35.10 -23.95
C LEU A 36 10.90 35.07 -24.47
N SER A 37 10.50 36.14 -25.12
CA SER A 37 9.33 36.12 -25.98
C SER A 37 9.65 36.87 -27.26
N LEU A 38 10.03 36.14 -28.31
CA LEU A 38 9.81 36.45 -29.74
C LEU A 38 10.63 35.47 -30.60
N SER A 39 10.08 34.33 -30.97
CA SER A 39 10.33 33.75 -32.29
C SER A 39 9.14 32.88 -32.66
N ALA A 40 8.24 33.43 -33.41
CA ALA A 40 7.24 32.68 -34.14
C ALA A 40 7.84 32.25 -35.47
N CYS A 41 7.80 31.00 -35.81
CA CYS A 41 7.69 30.58 -37.22
C CYS A 41 7.08 29.17 -37.29
N SER A 42 5.99 29.11 -38.03
CA SER A 42 5.19 27.95 -38.37
C SER A 42 5.96 26.95 -39.25
N LYS A 43 5.73 25.66 -39.05
CA LYS A 43 5.43 24.67 -40.13
C LYS A 43 5.02 23.33 -39.53
N ASP A 44 3.93 22.87 -40.05
CA ASP A 44 3.42 21.49 -40.17
C ASP A 44 4.05 20.44 -39.26
N SER A 45 3.34 20.06 -38.23
CA SER A 45 3.68 18.95 -37.37
C SER A 45 2.65 17.83 -37.56
N VAL A 46 3.14 16.74 -38.07
CA VAL A 46 2.60 15.43 -37.80
C VAL A 46 2.52 15.26 -36.29
N VAL A 47 1.31 15.16 -35.73
CA VAL A 47 1.07 14.80 -34.36
C VAL A 47 1.48 13.33 -34.22
N PRO A 48 2.50 12.97 -33.40
CA PRO A 48 2.64 11.57 -33.05
C PRO A 48 1.47 11.24 -32.13
N GLU A 49 0.62 10.39 -32.60
CA GLU A 49 -0.46 9.74 -31.87
C GLU A 49 0.14 9.15 -30.58
N ASN A 50 -0.25 9.71 -29.44
CA ASN A 50 0.18 9.27 -28.11
C ASN A 50 -0.41 7.89 -27.78
N ASN A 51 0.05 6.86 -28.49
CA ASN A 51 -0.30 5.47 -28.18
C ASN A 51 0.39 4.92 -26.94
N ASP A 52 1.41 5.64 -26.40
CA ASP A 52 2.13 5.17 -25.22
C ASP A 52 1.40 5.45 -23.90
N ILE A 53 0.58 6.50 -23.83
CA ILE A 53 -0.19 6.78 -22.59
C ILE A 53 -1.37 5.82 -22.47
N SER A 54 -2.04 5.51 -23.56
CA SER A 54 -3.12 4.51 -23.57
C SER A 54 -2.61 3.10 -23.26
N LYS A 55 -1.41 2.75 -23.76
CA LYS A 55 -0.79 1.46 -23.50
C LYS A 55 -0.32 1.30 -22.06
N ASN A 56 0.11 2.39 -21.41
CA ASN A 56 0.44 2.39 -19.99
C ASN A 56 -0.82 2.37 -19.09
N LEU A 57 -1.96 2.87 -19.55
CA LEU A 57 -3.23 2.75 -18.85
C LEU A 57 -3.86 1.36 -18.98
N GLU A 58 -3.60 0.66 -20.08
CA GLU A 58 -4.09 -0.72 -20.29
C GLU A 58 -3.18 -1.78 -19.61
N LEU A 59 -1.95 -1.42 -19.18
CA LEU A 59 -1.14 -2.26 -18.28
C LEU A 59 -1.62 -2.18 -16.82
N SER A 60 -2.63 -1.38 -16.53
CA SER A 60 -3.31 -1.30 -15.26
C SER A 60 -4.15 -2.56 -15.05
N ASN A 61 -3.52 -3.56 -14.40
CA ASN A 61 -4.19 -4.44 -13.46
C ASN A 61 -5.20 -5.46 -14.00
N ASN A 62 -4.75 -6.40 -14.81
CA ASN A 62 -5.38 -7.72 -14.83
C ASN A 62 -4.58 -8.65 -13.89
N PHE A 63 -4.68 -8.42 -12.56
CA PHE A 63 -4.18 -9.40 -11.63
C PHE A 63 -4.98 -10.70 -11.81
N THR A 64 -4.28 -11.80 -12.13
CA THR A 64 -4.92 -13.09 -12.34
C THR A 64 -4.97 -13.85 -11.02
N TYR A 65 -6.14 -13.91 -10.43
CA TYR A 65 -6.37 -14.67 -9.21
C TYR A 65 -6.39 -16.17 -9.48
N SER A 66 -5.74 -16.95 -8.64
CA SER A 66 -5.87 -18.40 -8.61
C SER A 66 -7.26 -18.82 -8.12
N THR A 67 -7.65 -20.07 -8.40
CA THR A 67 -8.91 -20.64 -7.87
C THR A 67 -8.96 -20.54 -6.36
N MET A 68 -7.87 -20.88 -5.66
CA MET A 68 -7.81 -20.85 -4.20
C MET A 68 -8.00 -19.42 -3.63
N GLU A 69 -7.43 -18.39 -4.27
CA GLU A 69 -7.61 -17.00 -3.86
C GLU A 69 -9.06 -16.54 -4.02
N MET A 70 -9.72 -16.93 -5.10
CA MET A 70 -11.15 -16.66 -5.29
C MET A 70 -12.04 -17.39 -4.29
N GLU A 71 -11.75 -18.67 -4.01
CA GLU A 71 -12.46 -19.46 -2.99
C GLU A 71 -12.29 -18.84 -1.59
N ILE A 72 -11.12 -18.28 -1.25
CA ILE A 72 -10.90 -17.57 0.02
C ILE A 72 -11.79 -16.32 0.09
N LEU A 73 -11.85 -15.50 -0.98
CA LEU A 73 -12.75 -14.33 -1.02
C LEU A 73 -14.21 -14.75 -0.83
N ASP A 74 -14.64 -15.79 -1.50
CA ASP A 74 -16.00 -16.30 -1.41
C ASP A 74 -16.30 -16.80 0.02
N ALA A 75 -15.42 -17.60 0.62
CA ALA A 75 -15.59 -18.11 1.97
C ALA A 75 -15.63 -16.99 3.03
N VAL A 76 -14.75 -15.97 2.91
CA VAL A 76 -14.77 -14.79 3.77
C VAL A 76 -16.09 -14.03 3.61
N ASN A 77 -16.55 -13.82 2.39
CA ASN A 77 -17.79 -13.11 2.11
C ASN A 77 -19.03 -13.90 2.53
N ASP A 78 -19.02 -15.20 2.44
CA ASP A 78 -20.12 -16.05 2.94
C ASP A 78 -20.21 -16.00 4.47
N HIS A 79 -19.08 -16.03 5.17
CA HIS A 79 -19.06 -15.79 6.62
C HIS A 79 -19.65 -14.41 6.94
N ARG A 80 -19.18 -13.35 6.29
CA ARG A 80 -19.68 -11.98 6.49
C ARG A 80 -21.19 -11.86 6.25
N LYS A 81 -21.69 -12.44 5.16
CA LYS A 81 -23.16 -12.50 4.88
C LYS A 81 -23.92 -13.23 5.97
N SER A 82 -23.38 -14.36 6.48
CA SER A 82 -24.04 -15.17 7.50
C SER A 82 -24.31 -14.44 8.81
N ILE A 83 -23.49 -13.40 9.09
CA ILE A 83 -23.61 -12.54 10.28
C ILE A 83 -24.11 -11.12 9.96
N GLY A 84 -24.62 -10.89 8.75
CA GLY A 84 -25.26 -9.61 8.34
C GLY A 84 -24.31 -8.49 7.99
N LEU A 85 -23.03 -8.78 7.71
CA LEU A 85 -22.05 -7.79 7.28
C LEU A 85 -22.05 -7.61 5.76
N THR A 86 -21.70 -6.41 5.31
CA THR A 86 -21.50 -6.11 3.88
C THR A 86 -20.32 -6.92 3.32
N VAL A 87 -20.49 -7.47 2.11
CA VAL A 87 -19.42 -8.19 1.41
C VAL A 87 -18.29 -7.24 1.03
N LEU A 88 -17.08 -7.80 1.01
CA LEU A 88 -15.88 -7.12 0.56
C LEU A 88 -15.74 -7.24 -0.96
N GLN A 89 -15.22 -6.18 -1.56
CA GLN A 89 -14.84 -6.16 -2.97
C GLN A 89 -13.34 -6.40 -3.09
N LYS A 90 -12.91 -7.17 -4.08
CA LYS A 90 -11.48 -7.30 -4.35
C LYS A 90 -10.92 -6.03 -5.00
N LEU A 91 -9.68 -5.71 -4.67
CA LEU A 91 -8.96 -4.58 -5.24
C LEU A 91 -7.50 -4.99 -5.50
N ASP A 92 -7.07 -4.87 -6.75
CA ASP A 92 -5.78 -5.38 -7.20
C ASP A 92 -4.60 -4.69 -6.49
N ASP A 93 -4.68 -3.39 -6.21
CA ASP A 93 -3.65 -2.69 -5.42
C ASP A 93 -3.42 -3.33 -4.05
N ILE A 94 -4.50 -3.79 -3.38
CA ILE A 94 -4.38 -4.50 -2.10
C ILE A 94 -3.76 -5.88 -2.30
N THR A 95 -4.10 -6.55 -3.41
CA THR A 95 -3.55 -7.88 -3.74
C THR A 95 -2.06 -7.80 -4.06
N ILE A 96 -1.59 -6.73 -4.69
CA ILE A 96 -0.16 -6.51 -4.96
C ILE A 96 0.62 -6.44 -3.64
N GLU A 97 0.16 -5.66 -2.66
CA GLU A 97 0.78 -5.59 -1.33
C GLU A 97 0.76 -6.95 -0.61
N ALA A 98 -0.33 -7.70 -0.75
CA ALA A 98 -0.44 -9.06 -0.20
C ALA A 98 0.56 -10.02 -0.87
N ALA A 99 0.71 -9.95 -2.21
CA ALA A 99 1.62 -10.80 -2.97
C ALA A 99 3.09 -10.55 -2.60
N ASP A 100 3.48 -9.30 -2.47
CA ASP A 100 4.85 -8.94 -2.07
C ASP A 100 5.16 -9.49 -0.68
N HIS A 101 4.21 -9.42 0.27
CA HIS A 101 4.40 -9.99 1.59
C HIS A 101 4.40 -11.51 1.60
N THR A 102 3.52 -12.17 0.85
CA THR A 102 3.50 -13.62 0.72
C THR A 102 4.84 -14.13 0.19
N LYS A 103 5.35 -13.49 -0.88
CA LYS A 103 6.67 -13.80 -1.44
C LYS A 103 7.81 -13.57 -0.46
N TYR A 104 7.76 -12.50 0.34
CA TYR A 104 8.71 -12.26 1.42
C TYR A 104 8.72 -13.42 2.42
N MET A 105 7.54 -13.85 2.91
CA MET A 105 7.40 -14.96 3.85
C MET A 105 7.92 -16.28 3.27
N VAL A 106 7.61 -16.60 2.01
CA VAL A 106 8.11 -17.79 1.30
C VAL A 106 9.64 -17.78 1.20
N ASN A 107 10.23 -16.67 0.79
CA ASN A 107 11.67 -16.56 0.58
C ASN A 107 12.48 -16.71 1.88
N LEU A 108 11.93 -16.29 3.00
CA LEU A 108 12.59 -16.35 4.30
C LEU A 108 12.16 -17.57 5.14
N ASN A 109 11.19 -18.35 4.68
CA ASN A 109 10.57 -19.44 5.45
C ASN A 109 10.04 -18.98 6.82
N VAL A 110 9.38 -17.84 6.86
CA VAL A 110 8.78 -17.26 8.07
C VAL A 110 7.31 -16.97 7.87
N VAL A 111 6.56 -16.91 8.98
CA VAL A 111 5.16 -16.44 8.98
C VAL A 111 5.07 -15.32 10.00
N ASN A 112 4.90 -14.11 9.53
CA ASN A 112 4.90 -12.91 10.37
C ASN A 112 4.16 -11.75 9.71
N HIS A 113 4.15 -10.60 10.38
CA HIS A 113 3.58 -9.33 9.89
C HIS A 113 4.66 -8.26 9.65
N ASP A 114 5.89 -8.68 9.37
CA ASP A 114 7.00 -7.74 9.16
C ASP A 114 6.65 -6.71 8.07
N ASN A 115 7.08 -5.47 8.30
CA ASN A 115 6.82 -4.35 7.41
C ASN A 115 5.33 -4.02 7.15
N PHE A 116 4.40 -4.46 8.01
CA PHE A 116 2.97 -4.14 7.86
C PHE A 116 2.72 -2.62 7.81
N ASN A 117 3.47 -1.83 8.58
CA ASN A 117 3.37 -0.38 8.55
C ASN A 117 3.71 0.22 7.17
N ILE A 118 4.60 -0.40 6.39
CA ILE A 118 4.93 0.04 5.03
C ILE A 118 3.75 -0.25 4.11
N ARG A 119 3.21 -1.48 4.12
CA ARG A 119 2.02 -1.86 3.35
C ARG A 119 0.81 -0.98 3.68
N TYR A 120 0.62 -0.67 4.95
CA TYR A 120 -0.40 0.29 5.39
C TYR A 120 -0.23 1.66 4.73
N GLN A 121 0.99 2.22 4.76
CA GLN A 121 1.29 3.53 4.19
C GLN A 121 1.12 3.55 2.67
N ASN A 122 1.56 2.49 1.97
CA ASN A 122 1.37 2.35 0.53
C ASN A 122 -0.12 2.40 0.18
N LEU A 123 -0.96 1.61 0.86
CA LEU A 123 -2.40 1.59 0.62
C LEU A 123 -3.08 2.92 0.99
N VAL A 124 -2.58 3.66 1.99
CA VAL A 124 -3.08 5.03 2.25
C VAL A 124 -2.77 5.95 1.08
N GLN A 125 -1.59 5.86 0.49
CA GLN A 125 -1.17 6.72 -0.63
C GLN A 125 -1.83 6.32 -1.95
N GLU A 126 -1.92 5.04 -2.25
CA GLU A 126 -2.37 4.53 -3.55
C GLU A 126 -3.89 4.52 -3.69
N ILE A 127 -4.59 4.09 -2.66
CA ILE A 127 -6.05 3.91 -2.72
C ILE A 127 -6.84 4.78 -1.73
N GLY A 128 -6.17 5.62 -0.93
CA GLY A 128 -6.82 6.44 0.08
C GLY A 128 -7.38 5.61 1.24
N ALA A 129 -6.73 4.50 1.61
CA ALA A 129 -7.20 3.66 2.71
C ALA A 129 -7.23 4.42 4.04
N ARG A 130 -8.32 4.26 4.79
CA ARG A 130 -8.53 4.87 6.12
C ARG A 130 -8.31 3.89 7.26
N ALA A 131 -8.36 2.60 6.97
CA ALA A 131 -8.04 1.52 7.88
C ALA A 131 -7.55 0.33 7.06
N VAL A 132 -6.56 -0.39 7.59
CA VAL A 132 -5.99 -1.60 6.99
C VAL A 132 -5.75 -2.61 8.09
N SER A 133 -5.99 -3.88 7.82
CA SER A 133 -5.59 -5.01 8.67
C SER A 133 -5.11 -6.18 7.83
N GLU A 134 -4.47 -7.14 8.47
CA GLU A 134 -3.83 -8.26 7.78
C GLU A 134 -4.02 -9.56 8.54
N ASN A 135 -4.37 -10.63 7.83
CA ASN A 135 -4.29 -12.00 8.29
C ASN A 135 -3.21 -12.73 7.49
N VAL A 136 -2.39 -13.50 8.15
CA VAL A 136 -1.44 -14.41 7.51
C VAL A 136 -1.78 -15.86 7.86
N GLY A 137 -1.33 -16.80 7.03
CA GLY A 137 -1.54 -18.23 7.25
C GLY A 137 -0.44 -19.09 6.62
N PHE A 138 -0.32 -20.31 7.07
CA PHE A 138 0.69 -21.26 6.58
C PHE A 138 0.21 -22.70 6.63
N GLY A 139 0.52 -23.46 5.56
CA GLY A 139 0.40 -24.90 5.53
C GLY A 139 -1.01 -25.46 5.29
N TYR A 140 -2.03 -24.62 5.21
CA TYR A 140 -3.38 -25.03 4.84
C TYR A 140 -3.44 -25.46 3.38
N ARG A 141 -4.28 -26.45 3.06
CA ARG A 141 -4.36 -27.02 1.72
C ARG A 141 -5.57 -26.57 0.93
N THR A 142 -6.57 -25.99 1.61
CA THR A 142 -7.80 -25.49 0.98
C THR A 142 -8.17 -24.13 1.52
N ALA A 143 -8.98 -23.41 0.77
CA ALA A 143 -9.53 -22.12 1.14
C ALA A 143 -10.37 -22.20 2.42
N GLU A 144 -11.24 -23.22 2.52
CA GLU A 144 -12.09 -23.41 3.70
C GLU A 144 -11.26 -23.60 4.95
N ALA A 145 -10.17 -24.41 4.86
CA ALA A 145 -9.36 -24.73 6.04
C ALA A 145 -8.65 -23.49 6.60
N VAL A 146 -8.11 -22.61 5.76
CA VAL A 146 -7.46 -21.38 6.21
C VAL A 146 -8.48 -20.38 6.75
N VAL A 147 -9.62 -20.20 6.07
CA VAL A 147 -10.67 -19.26 6.50
C VAL A 147 -11.30 -19.72 7.81
N GLU A 148 -11.60 -21.03 7.97
CA GLU A 148 -12.06 -21.57 9.25
C GLU A 148 -11.06 -21.35 10.39
N ALA A 149 -9.76 -21.52 10.13
CA ALA A 149 -8.74 -21.31 11.12
C ALA A 149 -8.69 -19.81 11.53
N TRP A 150 -8.79 -18.90 10.57
CA TRP A 150 -8.88 -17.47 10.86
C TRP A 150 -10.15 -17.11 11.66
N ILE A 151 -11.31 -17.66 11.32
CA ILE A 151 -12.57 -17.42 12.06
C ILE A 151 -12.48 -17.96 13.50
N LYS A 152 -11.79 -19.07 13.74
CA LYS A 152 -11.59 -19.64 15.09
C LYS A 152 -10.60 -18.84 15.94
N SER A 153 -9.73 -18.04 15.34
CA SER A 153 -8.76 -17.18 16.02
C SER A 153 -9.36 -15.78 16.22
N GLU A 154 -9.46 -15.31 17.45
CA GLU A 154 -10.11 -14.03 17.81
C GLU A 154 -9.56 -12.86 16.98
N GLY A 155 -8.24 -12.63 16.98
CA GLY A 155 -7.64 -11.51 16.26
C GLY A 155 -7.81 -11.58 14.74
N HIS A 156 -7.71 -12.80 14.15
CA HIS A 156 -7.95 -12.95 12.72
C HIS A 156 -9.44 -12.79 12.36
N ARG A 157 -10.35 -13.24 13.23
CA ARG A 157 -11.80 -13.08 13.07
C ARG A 157 -12.19 -11.60 13.12
N GLU A 158 -11.62 -10.84 14.06
CA GLU A 158 -11.86 -9.38 14.14
C GLU A 158 -11.50 -8.67 12.84
N ASN A 159 -10.46 -9.11 12.14
CA ASN A 159 -10.12 -8.58 10.83
C ASN A 159 -11.16 -8.97 9.77
N ILE A 160 -11.60 -10.23 9.73
CA ILE A 160 -12.63 -10.69 8.80
C ILE A 160 -13.97 -9.96 9.03
N GLU A 161 -14.34 -9.71 10.28
CA GLU A 161 -15.62 -9.10 10.69
C GLU A 161 -15.55 -7.56 10.77
N GLY A 162 -14.39 -6.99 10.57
CA GLY A 162 -14.14 -5.55 10.68
C GLY A 162 -14.92 -4.72 9.65
N SER A 163 -15.00 -3.41 9.91
CA SER A 163 -15.69 -2.44 9.05
C SER A 163 -14.84 -2.10 7.82
N TYR A 164 -14.50 -3.10 7.03
CA TYR A 164 -13.77 -2.96 5.78
C TYR A 164 -14.72 -3.01 4.58
N THR A 165 -14.21 -2.53 3.43
CA THR A 165 -14.97 -2.46 2.17
C THR A 165 -14.27 -3.23 1.04
N HIS A 166 -12.97 -3.41 1.15
CA HIS A 166 -12.13 -4.05 0.13
C HIS A 166 -11.19 -5.07 0.75
N PHE A 167 -10.65 -5.91 -0.10
CA PHE A 167 -9.90 -7.09 0.23
C PHE A 167 -8.87 -7.39 -0.87
N GLY A 168 -7.71 -7.88 -0.48
CA GLY A 168 -6.69 -8.45 -1.36
C GLY A 168 -6.13 -9.71 -0.73
N ILE A 169 -5.83 -10.71 -1.55
CA ILE A 169 -5.33 -12.02 -1.13
C ILE A 169 -4.19 -12.47 -2.04
N SER A 170 -3.19 -13.08 -1.46
CA SER A 170 -2.16 -13.82 -2.17
C SER A 170 -1.89 -15.16 -1.53
N VAL A 171 -1.73 -16.18 -2.36
CA VAL A 171 -1.35 -17.54 -1.97
C VAL A 171 -0.16 -17.98 -2.80
N GLU A 172 0.96 -18.27 -2.16
CA GLU A 172 2.15 -18.81 -2.82
C GLU A 172 2.63 -20.09 -2.11
N GLN A 173 3.29 -20.97 -2.86
CA GLN A 173 3.87 -22.20 -2.32
C GLN A 173 5.37 -22.08 -2.15
N ASP A 174 5.88 -22.66 -1.07
CA ASP A 174 7.31 -22.90 -0.94
C ASP A 174 7.77 -24.09 -1.80
N GLN A 175 9.07 -24.37 -1.79
CA GLN A 175 9.67 -25.49 -2.54
C GLN A 175 9.16 -26.88 -2.09
N ASN A 176 8.54 -26.96 -0.93
CA ASN A 176 7.95 -28.20 -0.38
C ASN A 176 6.44 -28.31 -0.66
N GLY A 177 5.89 -27.38 -1.44
CA GLY A 177 4.45 -27.32 -1.76
C GLY A 177 3.58 -26.88 -0.59
N LYS A 178 4.14 -26.14 0.39
CA LYS A 178 3.38 -25.56 1.50
C LYS A 178 2.89 -24.18 1.14
N ASN A 179 1.60 -23.94 1.27
CA ASN A 179 0.99 -22.65 1.01
C ASN A 179 1.30 -21.65 2.13
N TYR A 180 1.65 -20.45 1.72
CA TYR A 180 1.69 -19.22 2.52
C TYR A 180 0.55 -18.32 2.07
N PHE A 181 -0.07 -17.62 3.01
CA PHE A 181 -1.24 -16.78 2.76
C PHE A 181 -1.03 -15.40 3.35
N THR A 182 -1.37 -14.37 2.59
CA THR A 182 -1.53 -13.00 3.10
C THR A 182 -2.87 -12.47 2.63
N ASN A 183 -3.74 -12.11 3.57
CA ASN A 183 -5.02 -11.50 3.29
C ASN A 183 -5.06 -10.10 3.93
N ILE A 184 -5.17 -9.06 3.12
CA ILE A 184 -5.24 -7.66 3.57
C ILE A 184 -6.67 -7.15 3.38
N PHE A 185 -7.17 -6.47 4.40
CA PHE A 185 -8.47 -5.80 4.40
C PHE A 185 -8.26 -4.29 4.43
N ALA A 186 -9.05 -3.54 3.66
CA ALA A 186 -8.97 -2.10 3.66
C ALA A 186 -10.36 -1.44 3.65
N ARG A 187 -10.47 -0.29 4.34
CA ARG A 187 -11.61 0.61 4.24
C ARG A 187 -11.17 1.87 3.48
N ARG A 188 -11.77 2.12 2.35
CA ARG A 188 -11.64 3.37 1.61
C ARG A 188 -12.67 4.39 2.05
#